data_6812f72d550365b91f49575bd86fcd01
#
_entry.id   6812f72d550365b91f49575bd86fcd01
#
_cell.length_a   1.000
_cell.length_b   1.000
_cell.length_c   1.000
_cell.angle_alpha   90.00
_cell.angle_beta   90.00
_cell.angle_gamma   90.00
#
_symmetry.space_group_name_H-M   'P 1'
#
loop_
_entity.id
_entity.type
_entity.pdbx_description
1 polymer ?
#
loop_
_entity_poly.entity_id
_entity_poly.type
_entity_poly.pdbx_seq_one_letter_code
_entity_poly.pdbx_strand_id
1 'polypeptide(L)'
;MSTQRYSVTPHPIETLLTWVKSGEIAIPDIQRPFVWEPTKVRNLLDSLYQGYPVGYLIAWRNPTVKLKDGTPSAGKRILIDGQQRVTALMAGLLGREVLTKDYETVRIRIAFHPVGEKFEVANPAIRKDVAWIEDVASVFAPDADLIELTESYVAQNPAADRRLVGKVLQKLGKIINNHVGLIELAEDLDIETVTEIFIRVNSAGAELSQADFAMSKIAANETYGGNMLRKAIDYFCHLTVAPDFLGRIEKGDKAFAASEFLPQMRWLKDVNDDIYDPTYTDMLRVAFTSEFGRGKLADLVALLSGRNFETKQYEDAIAEASFGRLKQGILAFINKTHFDRITMILRSAGFVTSDLVGGQNAVNFAYILYLRGRAENVHAADLERLVRRWYAMSILRGRYTGSPETAFDFDIRQVEARGLV
;
A
#
# COMPACT_ATOMS: atom_id res chain seq x y z
N MET A 1 -29.08 -16.73 15.79
CA MET A 1 -29.16 -16.51 14.34
C MET A 1 -27.85 -15.86 13.93
N SER A 2 -27.11 -16.43 13.02
CA SER A 2 -25.87 -15.82 12.48
C SER A 2 -26.27 -14.57 11.71
N THR A 3 -26.01 -13.38 12.24
CA THR A 3 -26.22 -12.13 11.52
C THR A 3 -25.13 -12.03 10.44
N GLN A 4 -25.56 -11.85 9.20
CA GLN A 4 -24.68 -11.64 8.07
C GLN A 4 -23.90 -10.33 8.34
N ARG A 5 -22.57 -10.41 8.35
CA ARG A 5 -21.67 -9.28 8.69
C ARG A 5 -21.08 -8.62 7.44
N TYR A 6 -21.72 -8.78 6.31
CA TYR A 6 -21.33 -8.12 5.05
C TYR A 6 -22.55 -8.01 4.13
N SER A 7 -22.48 -7.08 3.19
CA SER A 7 -23.39 -6.98 2.06
C SER A 7 -22.65 -7.20 0.75
N VAL A 8 -23.35 -7.68 -0.28
CA VAL A 8 -22.80 -7.79 -1.64
C VAL A 8 -23.71 -7.03 -2.57
N THR A 9 -23.19 -5.98 -3.17
CA THR A 9 -23.96 -5.14 -4.09
C THR A 9 -23.21 -4.99 -5.41
N PRO A 10 -23.88 -5.18 -6.56
CA PRO A 10 -23.29 -4.90 -7.85
C PRO A 10 -23.32 -3.40 -8.13
N HIS A 11 -22.20 -2.85 -8.60
CA HIS A 11 -22.11 -1.44 -9.00
C HIS A 11 -21.50 -1.33 -10.39
N PRO A 12 -21.97 -0.41 -11.23
CA PRO A 12 -21.29 -0.09 -12.48
C PRO A 12 -19.85 0.37 -12.22
N ILE A 13 -18.94 0.01 -13.12
CA ILE A 13 -17.54 0.46 -13.04
C ILE A 13 -17.46 1.99 -12.94
N GLU A 14 -18.29 2.71 -13.69
CA GLU A 14 -18.35 4.17 -13.63
C GLU A 14 -18.60 4.68 -12.20
N THR A 15 -19.55 4.07 -11.48
CA THR A 15 -19.87 4.45 -10.10
C THR A 15 -18.68 4.21 -9.18
N LEU A 16 -18.03 3.03 -9.29
CA LEU A 16 -16.85 2.69 -8.48
C LEU A 16 -15.70 3.66 -8.74
N LEU A 17 -15.42 3.98 -10.01
CA LEU A 17 -14.38 4.93 -10.38
C LEU A 17 -14.71 6.36 -9.91
N THR A 18 -15.98 6.74 -9.89
CA THR A 18 -16.44 8.03 -9.34
C THR A 18 -16.21 8.10 -7.84
N TRP A 19 -16.54 7.05 -7.10
CA TRP A 19 -16.30 6.98 -5.65
C TRP A 19 -14.82 7.03 -5.29
N VAL A 20 -13.97 6.45 -6.13
CA VAL A 20 -12.51 6.57 -5.97
C VAL A 20 -12.05 8.00 -6.22
N LYS A 21 -12.56 8.66 -7.26
CA LYS A 21 -12.23 10.06 -7.56
C LYS A 21 -12.70 11.03 -6.46
N SER A 22 -13.88 10.79 -5.88
CA SER A 22 -14.44 11.62 -4.79
C SER A 22 -13.81 11.32 -3.42
N GLY A 23 -13.02 10.23 -3.30
CA GLY A 23 -12.45 9.78 -2.03
C GLY A 23 -13.43 9.06 -1.11
N GLU A 24 -14.63 8.70 -1.60
CA GLU A 24 -15.58 7.85 -0.87
C GLU A 24 -15.04 6.41 -0.73
N ILE A 25 -14.37 5.91 -1.77
CA ILE A 25 -13.53 4.74 -1.65
C ILE A 25 -12.09 5.22 -1.53
N ALA A 26 -11.51 5.05 -0.35
CA ALA A 26 -10.08 5.23 -0.18
C ALA A 26 -9.37 4.01 -0.76
N ILE A 27 -8.77 4.19 -1.93
CA ILE A 27 -7.67 3.35 -2.34
C ILE A 27 -6.48 3.92 -1.58
N PRO A 28 -5.85 3.15 -0.71
CA PRO A 28 -4.61 3.59 -0.10
C PRO A 28 -3.63 3.90 -1.23
N ASP A 29 -3.30 5.16 -1.38
CA ASP A 29 -2.55 5.70 -2.53
C ASP A 29 -1.20 5.01 -2.76
N ILE A 30 -0.72 4.23 -1.78
CA ILE A 30 0.60 3.62 -1.84
C ILE A 30 0.61 2.31 -1.04
N GLN A 31 -0.27 1.36 -1.31
CA GLN A 31 -0.13 0.07 -0.62
C GLN A 31 0.84 -0.88 -1.27
N ARG A 32 0.87 -0.87 -2.55
CA ARG A 32 1.87 -1.56 -3.38
C ARG A 32 1.99 -0.71 -4.62
N PRO A 33 3.21 -0.47 -5.09
CA PRO A 33 3.40 -0.01 -6.45
C PRO A 33 2.52 -0.85 -7.36
N PHE A 34 2.05 -0.29 -8.44
CA PHE A 34 1.27 -1.05 -9.41
C PHE A 34 2.14 -2.18 -9.94
N VAL A 35 1.81 -3.42 -9.55
CA VAL A 35 2.59 -4.61 -9.87
C VAL A 35 2.04 -5.39 -11.06
N TRP A 36 0.88 -4.99 -11.58
CA TRP A 36 0.33 -5.64 -12.76
C TRP A 36 1.09 -5.23 -14.00
N GLU A 37 1.53 -6.23 -14.74
CA GLU A 37 2.07 -6.02 -16.08
C GLU A 37 0.98 -5.44 -17.01
N PRO A 38 1.33 -4.59 -17.99
CA PRO A 38 0.37 -4.01 -18.93
C PRO A 38 -0.52 -5.05 -19.61
N THR A 39 -0.02 -6.28 -19.81
CA THR A 39 -0.78 -7.42 -20.34
C THR A 39 -1.95 -7.83 -19.46
N LYS A 40 -1.82 -7.72 -18.13
CA LYS A 40 -2.94 -7.98 -17.21
C LYS A 40 -4.01 -6.90 -17.31
N VAL A 41 -3.63 -5.64 -17.51
CA VAL A 41 -4.57 -4.55 -17.76
C VAL A 41 -5.33 -4.81 -19.05
N ARG A 42 -4.61 -5.16 -20.13
CA ARG A 42 -5.21 -5.56 -21.41
C ARG A 42 -6.23 -6.69 -21.23
N ASN A 43 -5.85 -7.76 -20.52
CA ASN A 43 -6.72 -8.91 -20.29
C ASN A 43 -7.95 -8.55 -19.44
N LEU A 44 -7.84 -7.63 -18.50
CA LEU A 44 -8.98 -7.12 -17.73
C LEU A 44 -9.97 -6.41 -18.64
N LEU A 45 -9.51 -5.52 -19.52
CA LEU A 45 -10.38 -4.79 -20.45
C LEU A 45 -11.03 -5.73 -21.46
N ASP A 46 -10.28 -6.71 -21.97
CA ASP A 46 -10.83 -7.73 -22.86
C ASP A 46 -11.91 -8.58 -22.18
N SER A 47 -11.68 -9.01 -20.93
CA SER A 47 -12.68 -9.74 -20.15
C SER A 47 -13.98 -8.92 -19.97
N LEU A 48 -13.86 -7.64 -19.68
CA LEU A 48 -15.01 -6.75 -19.58
C LEU A 48 -15.73 -6.58 -20.91
N TYR A 49 -14.99 -6.47 -22.00
CA TYR A 49 -15.56 -6.36 -23.35
C TYR A 49 -16.31 -7.61 -23.76
N GLN A 50 -15.85 -8.78 -23.31
CA GLN A 50 -16.53 -10.08 -23.51
C GLN A 50 -17.69 -10.30 -22.53
N GLY A 51 -17.87 -9.41 -21.55
CA GLY A 51 -18.91 -9.56 -20.51
C GLY A 51 -18.56 -10.60 -19.45
N TYR A 52 -17.28 -10.94 -19.29
CA TYR A 52 -16.84 -11.92 -18.30
C TYR A 52 -16.73 -11.29 -16.90
N PRO A 53 -16.99 -12.08 -15.84
CA PRO A 53 -16.84 -11.59 -14.48
C PRO A 53 -15.36 -11.31 -14.17
N VAL A 54 -15.10 -10.16 -13.57
CA VAL A 54 -13.73 -9.73 -13.22
C VAL A 54 -13.43 -9.83 -11.72
N GLY A 55 -14.30 -10.54 -10.98
CA GLY A 55 -14.18 -10.76 -9.54
C GLY A 55 -14.85 -9.66 -8.70
N TYR A 56 -14.67 -9.74 -7.38
CA TYR A 56 -15.28 -8.84 -6.41
C TYR A 56 -14.25 -7.84 -5.91
N LEU A 57 -14.72 -6.67 -5.48
CA LEU A 57 -13.98 -5.75 -4.62
C LEU A 57 -14.43 -5.98 -3.18
N ILE A 58 -13.53 -5.85 -2.22
CA ILE A 58 -13.87 -5.92 -0.80
C ILE A 58 -13.51 -4.59 -0.17
N ALA A 59 -14.50 -3.95 0.45
CA ALA A 59 -14.33 -2.72 1.18
C ALA A 59 -14.82 -2.88 2.62
N TRP A 60 -14.21 -2.13 3.51
CA TRP A 60 -14.62 -2.02 4.89
C TRP A 60 -14.91 -0.57 5.21
N ARG A 61 -16.07 -0.30 5.82
CA ARG A 61 -16.36 1.04 6.32
C ARG A 61 -15.53 1.29 7.56
N ASN A 62 -14.78 2.37 7.54
CA ASN A 62 -14.08 2.81 8.74
C ASN A 62 -15.12 3.33 9.75
N PRO A 63 -15.16 2.83 11.01
CA PRO A 63 -15.96 3.44 12.03
C PRO A 63 -15.54 4.91 12.18
N THR A 64 -16.50 5.77 12.23
CA THR A 64 -16.51 7.21 12.13
C THR A 64 -15.35 7.92 12.81
N VAL A 65 -14.50 8.56 12.04
CA VAL A 65 -13.67 9.68 12.50
C VAL A 65 -14.57 10.92 12.45
N LYS A 66 -14.72 11.66 13.55
CA LYS A 66 -15.37 12.97 13.54
C LYS A 66 -14.48 13.94 12.79
N LEU A 67 -15.05 14.66 11.84
CA LEU A 67 -14.39 15.78 11.17
C LEU A 67 -14.12 16.91 12.17
N LYS A 68 -13.20 17.82 11.84
CA LYS A 68 -12.87 18.99 12.68
C LYS A 68 -14.06 19.86 13.07
N ASP A 69 -15.17 19.78 12.32
CA ASP A 69 -16.42 20.49 12.59
C ASP A 69 -17.38 19.72 13.50
N GLY A 70 -16.96 18.57 14.05
CA GLY A 70 -17.76 17.73 14.93
C GLY A 70 -18.77 16.83 14.21
N THR A 71 -18.89 16.92 12.88
CA THR A 71 -19.74 16.00 12.11
C THR A 71 -19.06 14.64 11.95
N PRO A 72 -19.81 13.51 12.04
CA PRO A 72 -19.24 12.22 11.72
C PRO A 72 -18.81 12.24 10.25
N SER A 73 -17.55 11.92 9.94
CA SER A 73 -17.18 11.61 8.57
C SER A 73 -18.07 10.46 8.14
N ALA A 74 -18.91 10.66 7.12
CA ALA A 74 -19.59 9.53 6.51
C ALA A 74 -18.51 8.53 6.13
N GLY A 75 -18.46 7.39 6.86
CA GLY A 75 -17.29 6.52 6.90
C GLY A 75 -16.78 6.18 5.50
N LYS A 76 -15.57 6.63 5.18
CA LYS A 76 -14.89 6.30 3.91
C LYS A 76 -14.74 4.78 3.85
N ARG A 77 -15.07 4.21 2.72
CA ARG A 77 -14.83 2.80 2.43
C ARG A 77 -13.34 2.58 2.15
N ILE A 78 -12.69 1.80 2.98
CA ILE A 78 -11.30 1.39 2.75
C ILE A 78 -11.33 0.16 1.85
N LEU A 79 -10.72 0.24 0.70
CA LEU A 79 -10.62 -0.91 -0.21
C LEU A 79 -9.62 -1.92 0.35
N ILE A 80 -10.13 -3.07 0.76
CA ILE A 80 -9.35 -4.16 1.37
C ILE A 80 -8.74 -5.04 0.27
N ASP A 81 -9.54 -5.43 -0.72
CA ASP A 81 -9.09 -6.21 -1.88
C ASP A 81 -9.60 -5.63 -3.19
N GLY A 82 -8.87 -5.93 -4.26
CA GLY A 82 -9.18 -5.46 -5.61
C GLY A 82 -8.49 -4.15 -6.00
N GLN A 83 -7.56 -3.64 -5.22
CA GLN A 83 -6.85 -2.39 -5.47
C GLN A 83 -6.13 -2.38 -6.82
N GLN A 84 -5.38 -3.44 -7.13
CA GLN A 84 -4.70 -3.56 -8.43
C GLN A 84 -5.70 -3.52 -9.59
N ARG A 85 -6.88 -4.11 -9.41
CA ARG A 85 -7.97 -4.11 -10.40
C ARG A 85 -8.55 -2.72 -10.60
N VAL A 86 -8.83 -2.00 -9.52
CA VAL A 86 -9.32 -0.61 -9.60
C VAL A 86 -8.25 0.30 -10.22
N THR A 87 -7.00 0.17 -9.82
CA THR A 87 -5.88 0.91 -10.42
C THR A 87 -5.74 0.60 -11.92
N ALA A 88 -5.88 -0.67 -12.33
CA ALA A 88 -5.89 -1.08 -13.73
C ALA A 88 -7.04 -0.45 -14.53
N LEU A 89 -8.23 -0.40 -13.95
CA LEU A 89 -9.39 0.27 -14.56
C LEU A 89 -9.17 1.78 -14.70
N MET A 90 -8.59 2.43 -13.68
CA MET A 90 -8.24 3.85 -13.75
C MET A 90 -7.18 4.12 -14.82
N ALA A 91 -6.15 3.27 -14.91
CA ALA A 91 -5.11 3.40 -15.92
C ALA A 91 -5.64 3.16 -17.34
N GLY A 92 -6.38 2.06 -17.55
CA GLY A 92 -6.86 1.65 -18.86
C GLY A 92 -8.04 2.47 -19.38
N LEU A 93 -9.03 2.79 -18.55
CA LEU A 93 -10.24 3.50 -18.98
C LEU A 93 -10.12 5.03 -18.81
N LEU A 94 -9.47 5.51 -17.75
CA LEU A 94 -9.41 6.95 -17.48
C LEU A 94 -8.05 7.58 -17.83
N GLY A 95 -7.14 6.79 -18.34
CA GLY A 95 -5.83 7.31 -18.70
C GLY A 95 -4.98 7.81 -17.54
N ARG A 96 -5.21 7.33 -16.33
CA ARG A 96 -4.41 7.71 -15.16
C ARG A 96 -3.01 7.10 -15.24
N GLU A 97 -2.03 7.88 -14.91
CA GLU A 97 -0.69 7.37 -14.67
C GLU A 97 -0.66 6.54 -13.39
N VAL A 98 0.17 5.52 -13.38
CA VAL A 98 0.35 4.61 -12.24
C VAL A 98 1.80 4.64 -11.79
N LEU A 99 2.00 4.50 -10.49
CA LEU A 99 3.33 4.37 -9.89
C LEU A 99 3.73 2.89 -9.93
N THR A 100 4.80 2.56 -10.64
CA THR A 100 5.32 1.19 -10.73
C THR A 100 6.07 0.78 -9.47
N LYS A 101 6.40 -0.51 -9.36
CA LYS A 101 7.29 -1.04 -8.29
C LYS A 101 8.66 -0.35 -8.23
N ASP A 102 9.10 0.22 -9.34
CA ASP A 102 10.37 0.95 -9.44
C ASP A 102 10.16 2.46 -9.20
N TYR A 103 8.99 2.84 -8.67
CA TYR A 103 8.55 4.21 -8.39
C TYR A 103 8.60 5.14 -9.59
N GLU A 104 8.49 4.56 -10.79
CA GLU A 104 8.33 5.32 -12.01
C GLU A 104 6.85 5.58 -12.27
N THR A 105 6.52 6.81 -12.58
CA THR A 105 5.19 7.17 -13.04
C THR A 105 5.07 6.83 -14.52
N VAL A 106 4.24 5.86 -14.85
CA VAL A 106 4.04 5.40 -16.23
C VAL A 106 2.60 5.50 -16.67
N ARG A 107 2.40 5.83 -17.93
CA ARG A 107 1.12 5.79 -18.61
C ARG A 107 0.97 4.44 -19.32
N ILE A 108 0.05 3.60 -18.84
CA ILE A 108 -0.28 2.33 -19.50
C ILE A 108 -1.30 2.63 -20.59
N ARG A 109 -0.92 2.41 -21.84
CA ARG A 109 -1.81 2.55 -23.00
C ARG A 109 -2.21 1.17 -23.51
N ILE A 110 -3.51 0.96 -23.62
CA ILE A 110 -4.08 -0.24 -24.21
C ILE A 110 -4.71 0.17 -25.54
N ALA A 111 -4.23 -0.41 -26.62
CA ALA A 111 -4.77 -0.18 -27.95
C ALA A 111 -5.93 -1.13 -28.25
N PHE A 112 -6.82 -0.70 -29.14
CA PHE A 112 -7.95 -1.49 -29.60
C PHE A 112 -8.05 -1.48 -31.11
N HIS A 113 -8.26 -2.66 -31.70
CA HIS A 113 -8.46 -2.86 -33.14
C HIS A 113 -9.93 -3.08 -33.43
N PRO A 114 -10.67 -2.06 -33.94
CA PRO A 114 -12.13 -2.15 -34.09
C PRO A 114 -12.62 -3.27 -35.01
N VAL A 115 -11.96 -3.50 -36.13
CA VAL A 115 -12.35 -4.53 -37.09
C VAL A 115 -12.10 -5.94 -36.56
N GLY A 116 -11.03 -6.14 -35.78
CA GLY A 116 -10.69 -7.43 -35.19
C GLY A 116 -11.24 -7.64 -33.77
N GLU A 117 -11.87 -6.64 -33.15
CA GLU A 117 -12.33 -6.62 -31.77
C GLU A 117 -11.26 -7.10 -30.77
N LYS A 118 -10.01 -6.61 -30.92
CA LYS A 118 -8.85 -7.08 -30.16
C LYS A 118 -8.21 -5.96 -29.35
N PHE A 119 -7.77 -6.30 -28.15
CA PHE A 119 -6.95 -5.43 -27.31
C PHE A 119 -5.49 -5.83 -27.35
N GLU A 120 -4.59 -4.85 -27.38
CA GLU A 120 -3.15 -5.05 -27.24
C GLU A 120 -2.52 -3.96 -26.39
N VAL A 121 -1.37 -4.28 -25.81
CA VAL A 121 -0.55 -3.25 -25.15
C VAL A 121 0.06 -2.37 -26.25
N ALA A 122 -0.15 -1.06 -26.17
CA ALA A 122 0.37 -0.14 -27.16
C ALA A 122 1.91 -0.19 -27.21
N ASN A 123 2.44 -0.36 -28.38
CA ASN A 123 3.88 -0.40 -28.67
C ASN A 123 4.19 0.47 -29.91
N PRO A 124 5.45 0.73 -30.23
CA PRO A 124 5.81 1.61 -31.36
C PRO A 124 5.28 1.15 -32.73
N ALA A 125 5.04 -0.15 -32.92
CA ALA A 125 4.46 -0.67 -34.18
C ALA A 125 2.96 -0.36 -34.23
N ILE A 126 2.22 -0.66 -33.17
CA ILE A 126 0.77 -0.39 -33.05
C ILE A 126 0.49 1.12 -33.19
N ARG A 127 1.32 1.99 -32.61
CA ARG A 127 1.16 3.44 -32.71
C ARG A 127 1.28 3.99 -34.12
N LYS A 128 1.95 3.29 -35.02
CA LYS A 128 2.12 3.67 -36.44
C LYS A 128 1.07 3.03 -37.34
N ASP A 129 0.32 2.08 -36.83
CA ASP A 129 -0.68 1.32 -37.57
C ASP A 129 -2.07 1.94 -37.35
N VAL A 130 -2.59 2.57 -38.39
CA VAL A 130 -3.91 3.23 -38.40
C VAL A 130 -5.07 2.27 -38.20
N ALA A 131 -4.86 0.97 -38.27
CA ALA A 131 -5.87 -0.04 -37.94
C ALA A 131 -6.17 -0.12 -36.43
N TRP A 132 -5.36 0.52 -35.59
CA TRP A 132 -5.52 0.53 -34.15
C TRP A 132 -5.91 1.91 -33.62
N ILE A 133 -6.85 1.94 -32.69
CA ILE A 133 -7.01 3.07 -31.77
C ILE A 133 -5.91 2.92 -30.72
N GLU A 134 -4.96 3.85 -30.69
CA GLU A 134 -3.75 3.74 -29.87
C GLU A 134 -4.02 3.61 -28.37
N ASP A 135 -5.06 4.29 -27.88
CA ASP A 135 -5.39 4.34 -26.46
C ASP A 135 -6.90 4.28 -26.24
N VAL A 136 -7.37 3.20 -25.64
CA VAL A 136 -8.79 2.96 -25.32
C VAL A 136 -9.36 4.09 -24.46
N ALA A 137 -8.55 4.73 -23.62
CA ALA A 137 -9.00 5.80 -22.74
C ALA A 137 -9.60 6.99 -23.49
N SER A 138 -9.26 7.19 -24.77
CA SER A 138 -9.88 8.22 -25.61
C SER A 138 -11.38 8.01 -25.81
N VAL A 139 -11.86 6.76 -25.75
CA VAL A 139 -13.28 6.40 -25.86
C VAL A 139 -14.07 6.79 -24.60
N PHE A 140 -13.40 6.93 -23.46
CA PHE A 140 -13.99 7.23 -22.16
C PHE A 140 -13.68 8.66 -21.67
N ALA A 141 -13.05 9.47 -22.49
CA ALA A 141 -12.79 10.87 -22.18
C ALA A 141 -14.14 11.63 -22.02
N PRO A 142 -14.22 12.61 -21.13
CA PRO A 142 -15.48 13.36 -20.90
C PRO A 142 -16.04 14.05 -22.14
N ASP A 143 -15.19 14.38 -23.08
CA ASP A 143 -15.44 15.02 -24.36
C ASP A 143 -15.40 14.06 -25.56
N ALA A 144 -15.38 12.74 -25.31
CA ALA A 144 -15.32 11.75 -26.37
C ALA A 144 -16.59 11.75 -27.23
N ASP A 145 -16.43 11.97 -28.53
CA ASP A 145 -17.49 11.77 -29.53
C ASP A 145 -17.21 10.49 -30.33
N LEU A 146 -18.03 9.46 -30.06
CA LEU A 146 -17.92 8.17 -30.74
C LEU A 146 -18.24 8.23 -32.24
N ILE A 147 -19.01 9.25 -32.66
CA ILE A 147 -19.30 9.47 -34.09
C ILE A 147 -18.04 10.00 -34.76
N GLU A 148 -17.43 11.04 -34.18
CA GLU A 148 -16.18 11.60 -34.69
C GLU A 148 -15.04 10.56 -34.70
N LEU A 149 -14.90 9.76 -33.64
CA LEU A 149 -13.94 8.66 -33.58
C LEU A 149 -14.18 7.63 -34.69
N THR A 150 -15.45 7.31 -34.98
CA THR A 150 -15.82 6.39 -36.07
C THR A 150 -15.45 6.97 -37.43
N GLU A 151 -15.78 8.25 -37.69
CA GLU A 151 -15.48 8.90 -38.94
C GLU A 151 -13.96 9.01 -39.16
N SER A 152 -13.22 9.43 -38.13
CA SER A 152 -11.76 9.54 -38.18
C SER A 152 -11.10 8.19 -38.46
N TYR A 153 -11.58 7.12 -37.80
CA TYR A 153 -11.06 5.76 -38.03
C TYR A 153 -11.31 5.30 -39.47
N VAL A 154 -12.54 5.45 -39.99
CA VAL A 154 -12.91 5.03 -41.35
C VAL A 154 -12.17 5.84 -42.41
N ALA A 155 -11.98 7.15 -42.18
CA ALA A 155 -11.19 7.99 -43.08
C ALA A 155 -9.75 7.47 -43.28
N GLN A 156 -9.16 6.91 -42.22
CA GLN A 156 -7.83 6.31 -42.26
C GLN A 156 -7.85 4.84 -42.72
N ASN A 157 -8.99 4.17 -42.64
CA ASN A 157 -9.19 2.76 -42.98
C ASN A 157 -10.36 2.60 -43.98
N PRO A 158 -10.23 3.01 -45.25
CA PRO A 158 -11.33 3.03 -46.22
C PRO A 158 -11.99 1.68 -46.51
N ALA A 159 -11.32 0.57 -46.21
CA ALA A 159 -11.86 -0.78 -46.35
C ALA A 159 -12.74 -1.20 -45.15
N ALA A 160 -12.79 -0.43 -44.07
CA ALA A 160 -13.58 -0.75 -42.86
C ALA A 160 -15.05 -0.34 -43.05
N ASP A 161 -15.95 -1.25 -42.64
CA ASP A 161 -17.38 -0.95 -42.61
C ASP A 161 -17.71 0.04 -41.49
N ARG A 162 -18.15 1.25 -41.85
CA ARG A 162 -18.49 2.33 -40.93
C ARG A 162 -19.55 1.89 -39.89
N ARG A 163 -20.57 1.14 -40.31
CA ARG A 163 -21.63 0.70 -39.39
C ARG A 163 -21.09 -0.32 -38.37
N LEU A 164 -20.24 -1.21 -38.83
CA LEU A 164 -19.61 -2.20 -37.98
C LEU A 164 -18.69 -1.53 -36.96
N VAL A 165 -17.81 -0.64 -37.41
CA VAL A 165 -16.90 0.13 -36.55
C VAL A 165 -17.69 0.92 -35.50
N GLY A 166 -18.76 1.63 -35.90
CA GLY A 166 -19.60 2.39 -34.97
C GLY A 166 -20.26 1.51 -33.91
N LYS A 167 -20.77 0.33 -34.29
CA LYS A 167 -21.33 -0.65 -33.31
C LYS A 167 -20.28 -1.15 -32.32
N VAL A 168 -19.08 -1.45 -32.83
CA VAL A 168 -17.97 -1.96 -32.01
C VAL A 168 -17.48 -0.91 -31.03
N LEU A 169 -17.36 0.36 -31.45
CA LEU A 169 -17.01 1.46 -30.56
C LEU A 169 -18.09 1.74 -29.51
N GLN A 170 -19.37 1.63 -29.89
CA GLN A 170 -20.47 1.72 -28.91
C GLN A 170 -20.43 0.56 -27.89
N LYS A 171 -20.11 -0.66 -28.34
CA LYS A 171 -19.93 -1.82 -27.44
C LYS A 171 -18.74 -1.55 -26.50
N LEU A 172 -17.63 -1.03 -27.02
CA LEU A 172 -16.45 -0.67 -26.21
C LEU A 172 -16.82 0.39 -25.17
N GLY A 173 -17.51 1.47 -25.54
CA GLY A 173 -17.95 2.50 -24.60
C GLY A 173 -18.87 2.00 -23.49
N LYS A 174 -19.57 0.87 -23.70
CA LYS A 174 -20.45 0.27 -22.70
C LYS A 174 -19.71 -0.51 -21.59
N ILE A 175 -18.42 -0.76 -21.72
CA ILE A 175 -17.64 -1.48 -20.69
C ILE A 175 -17.79 -0.79 -19.32
N ILE A 176 -17.84 0.52 -19.29
CA ILE A 176 -17.95 1.30 -18.04
C ILE A 176 -19.27 1.03 -17.28
N ASN A 177 -20.30 0.54 -17.99
CA ASN A 177 -21.58 0.15 -17.40
C ASN A 177 -21.60 -1.29 -16.86
N ASN A 178 -20.54 -2.08 -17.13
CA ASN A 178 -20.47 -3.43 -16.60
C ASN A 178 -20.37 -3.39 -15.07
N HIS A 179 -21.00 -4.37 -14.43
CA HIS A 179 -21.08 -4.41 -12.98
C HIS A 179 -19.92 -5.19 -12.37
N VAL A 180 -19.40 -4.68 -11.29
CA VAL A 180 -18.46 -5.35 -10.40
C VAL A 180 -19.12 -5.48 -9.04
N GLY A 181 -19.08 -6.66 -8.44
CA GLY A 181 -19.61 -6.88 -7.10
C GLY A 181 -18.72 -6.22 -6.04
N LEU A 182 -19.32 -5.42 -5.18
CA LEU A 182 -18.68 -4.86 -4.00
C LEU A 182 -19.16 -5.62 -2.76
N ILE A 183 -18.24 -6.28 -2.08
CA ILE A 183 -18.46 -6.86 -0.76
C ILE A 183 -18.12 -5.78 0.25
N GLU A 184 -19.12 -5.32 0.98
CA GLU A 184 -18.95 -4.28 2.00
C GLU A 184 -19.08 -4.92 3.37
N LEU A 185 -17.98 -4.90 4.14
CA LEU A 185 -17.93 -5.46 5.50
C LEU A 185 -18.61 -4.49 6.47
N ALA A 186 -19.28 -5.04 7.48
CA ALA A 186 -20.03 -4.27 8.47
C ALA A 186 -19.11 -3.37 9.31
N GLU A 187 -19.63 -2.21 9.70
CA GLU A 187 -18.88 -1.17 10.45
C GLU A 187 -18.49 -1.61 11.86
N ASP A 188 -19.27 -2.50 12.47
CA ASP A 188 -19.08 -3.02 13.83
C ASP A 188 -18.01 -4.13 13.92
N LEU A 189 -17.46 -4.56 12.78
CA LEU A 189 -16.38 -5.54 12.77
C LEU A 189 -15.10 -4.93 13.32
N ASP A 190 -14.45 -5.67 14.23
CA ASP A 190 -13.09 -5.33 14.62
C ASP A 190 -12.08 -5.73 13.52
N ILE A 191 -10.89 -5.17 13.62
CA ILE A 191 -9.84 -5.37 12.63
C ILE A 191 -9.36 -6.82 12.56
N GLU A 192 -9.39 -7.54 13.67
CA GLU A 192 -8.99 -8.96 13.73
C GLU A 192 -9.95 -9.79 12.89
N THR A 193 -11.26 -9.56 13.07
CA THR A 193 -12.31 -10.21 12.28
C THR A 193 -12.23 -9.85 10.80
N VAL A 194 -11.98 -8.56 10.47
CA VAL A 194 -11.82 -8.13 9.07
C VAL A 194 -10.62 -8.80 8.43
N THR A 195 -9.51 -8.92 9.17
CA THR A 195 -8.32 -9.62 8.71
C THR A 195 -8.58 -11.11 8.48
N GLU A 196 -9.29 -11.76 9.42
CA GLU A 196 -9.63 -13.19 9.28
C GLU A 196 -10.54 -13.45 8.09
N ILE A 197 -11.57 -12.61 7.87
CA ILE A 197 -12.44 -12.69 6.70
C ILE A 197 -11.60 -12.57 5.42
N PHE A 198 -10.69 -11.60 5.41
CA PHE A 198 -9.84 -11.35 4.26
C PHE A 198 -8.92 -12.55 3.95
N ILE A 199 -8.23 -13.10 4.95
CA ILE A 199 -7.38 -14.29 4.80
C ILE A 199 -8.18 -15.45 4.23
N ARG A 200 -9.39 -15.70 4.74
CA ARG A 200 -10.26 -16.80 4.29
C ARG A 200 -10.74 -16.61 2.85
N VAL A 201 -11.09 -15.39 2.46
CA VAL A 201 -11.53 -15.08 1.09
C VAL A 201 -10.38 -15.19 0.08
N ASN A 202 -9.16 -14.82 0.48
CA ASN A 202 -7.99 -14.82 -0.40
C ASN A 202 -7.04 -16.01 -0.20
N SER A 203 -7.48 -17.08 0.47
CA SER A 203 -6.65 -18.27 0.76
C SER A 203 -6.00 -18.93 -0.47
N ALA A 204 -6.36 -18.51 -1.67
CA ALA A 204 -5.75 -18.94 -2.94
C ALA A 204 -4.90 -17.83 -3.60
N GLY A 205 -4.73 -16.64 -2.97
CA GLY A 205 -4.00 -15.48 -3.49
C GLY A 205 -2.89 -15.01 -2.56
N ALA A 206 -2.28 -13.85 -2.86
CA ALA A 206 -1.31 -13.22 -1.98
C ALA A 206 -2.02 -12.69 -0.72
N GLU A 207 -1.72 -13.27 0.43
CA GLU A 207 -2.30 -12.87 1.73
C GLU A 207 -1.94 -11.41 2.04
N LEU A 208 -2.94 -10.59 2.40
CA LEU A 208 -2.69 -9.28 3.00
C LEU A 208 -2.20 -9.48 4.43
N SER A 209 -1.06 -8.89 4.71
CA SER A 209 -0.50 -8.92 6.06
C SER A 209 -1.14 -7.85 6.94
N GLN A 210 -1.01 -8.00 8.27
CA GLN A 210 -1.40 -6.96 9.23
C GLN A 210 -0.69 -5.62 8.94
N ALA A 211 0.51 -5.67 8.36
CA ALA A 211 1.23 -4.50 7.90
C ALA A 211 0.52 -3.78 6.75
N ASP A 212 -0.04 -4.52 5.79
CA ASP A 212 -0.82 -3.94 4.69
C ASP A 212 -2.05 -3.19 5.23
N PHE A 213 -2.72 -3.74 6.26
CA PHE A 213 -3.83 -3.07 6.93
C PHE A 213 -3.38 -1.80 7.65
N ALA A 214 -2.28 -1.88 8.41
CA ALA A 214 -1.73 -0.72 9.08
C ALA A 214 -1.41 0.39 8.08
N MET A 215 -0.76 0.03 6.98
CA MET A 215 -0.42 0.96 5.92
C MET A 215 -1.65 1.58 5.25
N SER A 216 -2.72 0.80 5.04
CA SER A 216 -3.99 1.31 4.53
C SER A 216 -4.64 2.28 5.50
N LYS A 217 -4.66 1.93 6.78
CA LYS A 217 -5.22 2.77 7.82
C LYS A 217 -4.46 4.08 7.98
N ILE A 218 -3.13 4.02 7.90
CA ILE A 218 -2.27 5.20 7.91
C ILE A 218 -2.62 6.10 6.72
N ALA A 219 -2.63 5.55 5.49
CA ALA A 219 -2.88 6.30 4.27
C ALA A 219 -4.27 6.98 4.25
N ALA A 220 -5.30 6.30 4.77
CA ALA A 220 -6.67 6.82 4.79
C ALA A 220 -6.88 7.98 5.79
N ASN A 221 -5.93 8.24 6.69
CA ASN A 221 -6.05 9.29 7.68
C ASN A 221 -5.38 10.59 7.21
N GLU A 222 -6.17 11.51 6.67
CA GLU A 222 -5.69 12.84 6.27
C GLU A 222 -5.54 13.80 7.48
N THR A 223 -6.35 13.61 8.51
CA THR A 223 -6.42 14.52 9.66
C THR A 223 -5.13 14.59 10.44
N TYR A 224 -4.47 13.46 10.64
CA TYR A 224 -3.22 13.36 11.41
C TYR A 224 -1.99 13.18 10.52
N GLY A 225 -2.08 13.57 9.24
CA GLY A 225 -0.95 13.55 8.30
C GLY A 225 -0.54 12.14 7.86
N GLY A 226 -1.46 11.20 7.90
CA GLY A 226 -1.20 9.78 7.60
C GLY A 226 -0.63 9.56 6.21
N ASN A 227 -1.07 10.30 5.19
CA ASN A 227 -0.53 10.19 3.84
C ASN A 227 0.98 10.50 3.80
N MET A 228 1.43 11.58 4.48
CA MET A 228 2.87 11.90 4.55
C MET A 228 3.66 10.86 5.33
N LEU A 229 3.10 10.36 6.43
CA LEU A 229 3.70 9.29 7.22
C LEU A 229 3.84 8.00 6.40
N ARG A 230 2.82 7.66 5.63
CA ARG A 230 2.83 6.55 4.70
C ARG A 230 3.96 6.68 3.66
N LYS A 231 4.06 7.83 3.00
CA LYS A 231 5.12 8.11 2.05
C LYS A 231 6.50 8.03 2.69
N ALA A 232 6.65 8.51 3.93
CA ALA A 232 7.91 8.40 4.66
C ALA A 232 8.36 6.94 4.83
N ILE A 233 7.43 6.06 5.19
CA ILE A 233 7.72 4.63 5.33
C ILE A 233 8.16 4.04 3.98
N ASP A 234 7.37 4.25 2.92
CA ASP A 234 7.65 3.66 1.62
C ASP A 234 8.94 4.20 1.00
N TYR A 235 9.12 5.52 1.01
CA TYR A 235 10.31 6.13 0.41
C TYR A 235 11.58 5.76 1.15
N PHE A 236 11.53 5.66 2.47
CA PHE A 236 12.69 5.19 3.23
C PHE A 236 13.08 3.78 2.81
N CYS A 237 12.15 2.84 2.86
CA CYS A 237 12.41 1.45 2.49
C CYS A 237 12.88 1.30 1.03
N HIS A 238 12.38 2.16 0.14
CA HIS A 238 12.86 2.17 -1.23
C HIS A 238 14.29 2.71 -1.35
N LEU A 239 14.58 3.81 -0.65
CA LEU A 239 15.90 4.45 -0.71
C LEU A 239 17.02 3.61 -0.10
N THR A 240 16.73 2.68 0.81
CA THR A 240 17.73 1.73 1.31
C THR A 240 18.22 0.79 0.20
N VAL A 241 17.33 0.39 -0.72
CA VAL A 241 17.65 -0.49 -1.85
C VAL A 241 18.10 0.28 -3.09
N ALA A 242 17.54 1.46 -3.34
CA ALA A 242 17.79 2.27 -4.54
C ALA A 242 18.07 3.75 -4.19
N PRO A 243 19.24 4.06 -3.63
CA PRO A 243 19.60 5.42 -3.19
C PRO A 243 19.50 6.49 -4.29
N ASP A 244 19.76 6.12 -5.53
CA ASP A 244 19.71 7.02 -6.70
C ASP A 244 18.32 7.61 -6.94
N PHE A 245 17.30 7.00 -6.34
CA PHE A 245 15.90 7.42 -6.46
C PHE A 245 15.60 8.72 -5.72
N LEU A 246 16.44 9.15 -4.77
CA LEU A 246 16.23 10.36 -3.98
C LEU A 246 15.95 11.60 -4.86
N GLY A 247 16.73 11.78 -5.94
CA GLY A 247 16.55 12.89 -6.87
C GLY A 247 15.22 12.88 -7.61
N ARG A 248 14.63 11.70 -7.83
CA ARG A 248 13.29 11.56 -8.44
C ARG A 248 12.20 11.93 -7.46
N ILE A 249 12.31 11.53 -6.19
CA ILE A 249 11.37 11.94 -5.11
C ILE A 249 11.38 13.48 -4.97
N GLU A 250 12.55 14.10 -4.90
CA GLU A 250 12.70 15.56 -4.76
C GLU A 250 12.05 16.34 -5.92
N LYS A 251 12.11 15.80 -7.13
CA LYS A 251 11.51 16.43 -8.32
C LYS A 251 10.04 16.10 -8.51
N GLY A 252 9.65 14.85 -8.26
CA GLY A 252 8.32 14.32 -8.57
C GLY A 252 7.28 14.59 -7.48
N ASP A 253 7.65 14.51 -6.21
CA ASP A 253 6.76 14.73 -5.08
C ASP A 253 7.14 15.99 -4.28
N LYS A 254 6.74 17.15 -4.79
CA LYS A 254 7.04 18.44 -4.17
C LYS A 254 6.50 18.59 -2.75
N ALA A 255 5.34 18.00 -2.48
CA ALA A 255 4.71 18.05 -1.16
C ALA A 255 5.54 17.25 -0.14
N PHE A 256 5.99 16.05 -0.51
CA PHE A 256 6.88 15.28 0.34
C PHE A 256 8.27 15.91 0.47
N ALA A 257 8.79 16.48 -0.61
CA ALA A 257 10.08 17.17 -0.61
C ALA A 257 10.13 18.36 0.38
N ALA A 258 8.99 19.02 0.61
CA ALA A 258 8.83 20.09 1.59
C ALA A 258 8.53 19.58 3.02
N SER A 259 8.35 18.29 3.23
CA SER A 259 8.04 17.71 4.54
C SER A 259 9.27 17.60 5.45
N GLU A 260 9.03 17.39 6.74
CA GLU A 260 10.07 17.11 7.74
C GLU A 260 10.81 15.79 7.53
N PHE A 261 10.23 14.85 6.74
CA PHE A 261 10.78 13.51 6.56
C PHE A 261 11.96 13.47 5.59
N LEU A 262 11.86 14.15 4.44
CA LEU A 262 12.90 14.08 3.41
C LEU A 262 14.30 14.51 3.92
N PRO A 263 14.46 15.58 4.70
CA PRO A 263 15.76 15.93 5.28
C PRO A 263 16.36 14.81 6.13
N GLN A 264 15.53 14.03 6.82
CA GLN A 264 15.96 12.90 7.66
C GLN A 264 16.40 11.67 6.84
N MET A 265 16.11 11.63 5.53
CA MET A 265 16.42 10.52 4.64
C MET A 265 17.56 10.80 3.67
N ARG A 266 18.00 12.08 3.53
CA ARG A 266 19.03 12.47 2.55
C ARG A 266 20.35 11.74 2.69
N TRP A 267 20.66 11.27 3.89
CA TRP A 267 21.86 10.51 4.17
C TRP A 267 21.90 9.15 3.44
N LEU A 268 20.74 8.61 3.05
CA LEU A 268 20.65 7.35 2.30
C LEU A 268 21.32 7.44 0.93
N LYS A 269 21.45 8.64 0.36
CA LYS A 269 22.15 8.85 -0.91
C LYS A 269 23.59 8.32 -0.90
N ASP A 270 24.23 8.36 0.27
CA ASP A 270 25.64 8.00 0.43
C ASP A 270 25.83 6.58 1.04
N VAL A 271 24.72 5.83 1.22
CA VAL A 271 24.77 4.47 1.80
C VAL A 271 24.96 3.45 0.69
N ASN A 272 25.99 2.62 0.86
CA ASN A 272 26.29 1.47 0.02
C ASN A 272 26.35 0.19 0.89
N ASP A 273 25.44 0.05 1.84
CA ASP A 273 25.45 -1.01 2.84
C ASP A 273 24.21 -1.90 2.71
N ASP A 274 24.39 -3.13 2.28
CA ASP A 274 23.32 -4.11 2.01
C ASP A 274 23.00 -4.99 3.24
N ILE A 275 23.44 -4.63 4.46
CA ILE A 275 23.22 -5.47 5.64
C ILE A 275 21.77 -5.47 6.10
N TYR A 276 21.11 -4.32 6.00
CA TYR A 276 19.76 -4.16 6.47
C TYR A 276 18.90 -3.30 5.50
N ASP A 277 18.18 -3.99 4.64
CA ASP A 277 17.20 -3.41 3.72
C ASP A 277 15.79 -3.68 4.24
N PRO A 278 15.25 -2.80 5.08
CA PRO A 278 13.95 -3.01 5.69
C PRO A 278 12.81 -2.85 4.68
N THR A 279 11.82 -3.73 4.79
CA THR A 279 10.51 -3.53 4.18
C THR A 279 9.64 -2.62 5.05
N TYR A 280 8.53 -2.10 4.50
CA TYR A 280 7.56 -1.34 5.31
C TYR A 280 7.01 -2.17 6.49
N THR A 281 6.92 -3.50 6.37
CA THR A 281 6.54 -4.39 7.45
C THR A 281 7.55 -4.37 8.59
N ASP A 282 8.84 -4.39 8.25
CA ASP A 282 9.93 -4.33 9.23
C ASP A 282 9.93 -2.99 9.96
N MET A 283 9.84 -1.92 9.20
CA MET A 283 9.80 -0.57 9.76
C MET A 283 8.60 -0.35 10.68
N LEU A 284 7.40 -0.81 10.28
CA LEU A 284 6.21 -0.75 11.13
C LEU A 284 6.39 -1.56 12.42
N ARG A 285 6.90 -2.78 12.33
CA ARG A 285 7.16 -3.62 13.50
C ARG A 285 8.12 -2.95 14.48
N VAL A 286 9.23 -2.42 13.97
CA VAL A 286 10.22 -1.76 14.83
C VAL A 286 9.64 -0.50 15.43
N ALA A 287 9.09 0.41 14.64
CA ALA A 287 8.55 1.67 15.12
C ALA A 287 7.39 1.47 16.11
N PHE A 288 6.49 0.54 15.80
CA PHE A 288 5.36 0.26 16.69
C PHE A 288 5.81 -0.40 17.99
N THR A 289 6.62 -1.46 17.90
CA THR A 289 6.99 -2.21 19.11
C THR A 289 7.88 -1.38 20.03
N SER A 290 8.81 -0.60 19.48
CA SER A 290 9.66 0.27 20.30
C SER A 290 8.89 1.37 21.02
N GLU A 291 7.90 1.98 20.38
CA GLU A 291 7.15 3.08 20.96
C GLU A 291 5.98 2.64 21.83
N PHE A 292 5.29 1.56 21.46
CA PHE A 292 4.04 1.18 22.12
C PHE A 292 4.19 0.00 23.09
N GLY A 293 5.33 -0.69 23.12
CA GLY A 293 5.52 -1.87 23.94
C GLY A 293 4.61 -3.05 23.57
N ARG A 294 4.18 -3.11 22.31
CA ARG A 294 3.27 -4.12 21.77
C ARG A 294 3.86 -4.73 20.48
N GLY A 295 3.76 -6.04 20.34
CA GLY A 295 4.35 -6.76 19.21
C GLY A 295 3.41 -7.09 18.07
N LYS A 296 2.09 -6.89 18.22
CA LYS A 296 1.10 -7.28 17.22
C LYS A 296 0.62 -6.08 16.41
N LEU A 297 0.86 -6.08 15.10
CA LEU A 297 0.43 -4.98 14.22
C LEU A 297 -1.11 -4.80 14.17
N ALA A 298 -1.89 -5.81 14.52
CA ALA A 298 -3.33 -5.67 14.72
C ALA A 298 -3.66 -4.65 15.81
N ASP A 299 -2.85 -4.60 16.90
CA ASP A 299 -3.02 -3.60 17.95
C ASP A 299 -2.73 -2.19 17.42
N LEU A 300 -1.74 -2.03 16.54
CA LEU A 300 -1.46 -0.75 15.88
C LEU A 300 -2.69 -0.26 15.11
N VAL A 301 -3.29 -1.12 14.29
CA VAL A 301 -4.47 -0.75 13.50
C VAL A 301 -5.63 -0.35 14.40
N ALA A 302 -5.85 -1.09 15.51
CA ALA A 302 -6.88 -0.77 16.50
C ALA A 302 -6.64 0.61 17.14
N LEU A 303 -5.40 0.90 17.55
CA LEU A 303 -5.00 2.19 18.13
C LEU A 303 -5.16 3.36 17.16
N LEU A 304 -4.73 3.18 15.91
CA LEU A 304 -4.91 4.18 14.85
C LEU A 304 -6.39 4.39 14.49
N SER A 305 -7.25 3.46 14.85
CA SER A 305 -8.70 3.62 14.75
C SER A 305 -9.31 4.30 15.98
N GLY A 306 -8.51 4.59 17.01
CA GLY A 306 -8.98 5.22 18.26
C GLY A 306 -9.46 4.23 19.30
N ARG A 307 -9.21 2.92 19.16
CA ARG A 307 -9.70 1.91 20.11
C ARG A 307 -9.02 2.04 21.45
N ASN A 308 -9.84 2.24 22.48
CA ASN A 308 -9.43 2.10 23.87
C ASN A 308 -9.48 0.61 24.26
N PHE A 309 -8.35 0.02 24.68
CA PHE A 309 -8.29 -1.40 25.03
C PHE A 309 -8.96 -1.74 26.37
N GLU A 310 -9.14 -0.75 27.25
CA GLU A 310 -9.78 -0.93 28.55
C GLU A 310 -11.31 -0.83 28.43
N THR A 311 -11.79 0.27 27.83
CA THR A 311 -13.23 0.54 27.68
C THR A 311 -13.83 -0.15 26.45
N LYS A 312 -13.01 -0.60 25.52
CA LYS A 312 -13.39 -1.14 24.20
C LYS A 312 -14.17 -0.16 23.32
N GLN A 313 -14.17 1.12 23.67
CA GLN A 313 -14.79 2.20 22.89
C GLN A 313 -13.78 2.86 21.97
N TYR A 314 -14.26 3.65 21.01
CA TYR A 314 -13.44 4.40 20.08
C TYR A 314 -13.42 5.88 20.49
N GLU A 315 -12.22 6.45 20.59
CA GLU A 315 -11.94 7.80 21.06
C GLU A 315 -10.95 8.48 20.11
N ASP A 316 -11.30 9.66 19.59
CA ASP A 316 -10.44 10.40 18.67
C ASP A 316 -9.09 10.78 19.29
N ALA A 317 -9.08 11.07 20.59
CA ALA A 317 -7.85 11.39 21.33
C ALA A 317 -6.84 10.23 21.31
N ILE A 318 -7.32 8.98 21.32
CA ILE A 318 -6.44 7.80 21.21
C ILE A 318 -5.87 7.68 19.79
N ALA A 319 -6.69 7.95 18.77
CA ALA A 319 -6.21 7.95 17.39
C ALA A 319 -5.13 9.03 17.21
N GLU A 320 -5.38 10.26 17.60
CA GLU A 320 -4.43 11.39 17.52
C GLU A 320 -3.12 11.06 18.23
N ALA A 321 -3.19 10.63 19.50
CA ALA A 321 -2.01 10.23 20.27
C ALA A 321 -1.24 9.09 19.60
N SER A 322 -1.95 8.12 19.01
CA SER A 322 -1.34 6.96 18.35
C SER A 322 -0.63 7.35 17.05
N PHE A 323 -1.20 8.23 16.24
CA PHE A 323 -0.53 8.78 15.07
C PHE A 323 0.73 9.57 15.46
N GLY A 324 0.65 10.40 16.51
CA GLY A 324 1.79 11.13 17.04
C GLY A 324 2.93 10.21 17.50
N ARG A 325 2.61 9.16 18.27
CA ARG A 325 3.58 8.16 18.72
C ARG A 325 4.18 7.36 17.55
N LEU A 326 3.34 6.92 16.60
CA LEU A 326 3.84 6.20 15.42
C LEU A 326 4.81 7.08 14.62
N LYS A 327 4.49 8.35 14.44
CA LYS A 327 5.40 9.30 13.79
C LYS A 327 6.75 9.39 14.52
N GLN A 328 6.75 9.44 15.85
CA GLN A 328 7.99 9.43 16.64
C GLN A 328 8.79 8.15 16.41
N GLY A 329 8.15 6.99 16.42
CA GLY A 329 8.79 5.72 16.12
C GLY A 329 9.39 5.65 14.72
N ILE A 330 8.67 6.18 13.72
CA ILE A 330 9.19 6.28 12.34
C ILE A 330 10.40 7.21 12.27
N LEU A 331 10.34 8.39 12.90
CA LEU A 331 11.47 9.32 12.95
C LEU A 331 12.68 8.74 13.69
N ALA A 332 12.45 7.98 14.75
CA ALA A 332 13.52 7.26 15.46
C ALA A 332 14.16 6.19 14.58
N PHE A 333 13.35 5.46 13.80
CA PHE A 333 13.82 4.43 12.88
C PHE A 333 14.68 5.00 11.75
N ILE A 334 14.24 6.07 11.09
CA ILE A 334 14.95 6.68 9.95
C ILE A 334 16.14 7.53 10.36
N ASN A 335 16.35 7.72 11.67
CA ASN A 335 17.47 8.52 12.17
C ASN A 335 18.80 7.88 11.79
N LYS A 336 19.64 8.64 11.07
CA LYS A 336 20.95 8.18 10.60
C LYS A 336 21.79 7.52 11.70
N THR A 337 21.91 8.20 12.85
CA THR A 337 22.73 7.72 13.96
C THR A 337 22.22 6.37 14.50
N HIS A 338 20.91 6.20 14.60
CA HIS A 338 20.31 4.95 15.06
C HIS A 338 20.52 3.82 14.04
N PHE A 339 20.27 4.12 12.77
CA PHE A 339 20.41 3.14 11.69
C PHE A 339 21.86 2.71 11.49
N ASP A 340 22.79 3.63 11.46
CA ASP A 340 24.22 3.33 11.38
C ASP A 340 24.68 2.49 12.60
N ARG A 341 24.14 2.79 13.78
CA ARG A 341 24.57 2.10 15.00
C ARG A 341 24.07 0.67 15.03
N ILE A 342 22.82 0.40 14.60
CA ILE A 342 22.35 -1.00 14.54
C ILE A 342 23.13 -1.80 13.51
N THR A 343 23.42 -1.28 12.33
CA THR A 343 24.26 -1.97 11.33
C THR A 343 25.68 -2.24 11.85
N MET A 344 26.27 -1.30 12.56
CA MET A 344 27.57 -1.51 13.24
C MET A 344 27.52 -2.61 14.30
N ILE A 345 26.45 -2.70 15.09
CA ILE A 345 26.26 -3.76 16.08
C ILE A 345 26.18 -5.12 15.40
N LEU A 346 25.41 -5.23 14.29
CA LEU A 346 25.31 -6.47 13.51
C LEU A 346 26.68 -6.90 12.96
N ARG A 347 27.43 -5.97 12.37
CA ARG A 347 28.82 -6.23 11.90
C ARG A 347 29.73 -6.69 13.03
N SER A 348 29.64 -6.06 14.19
CA SER A 348 30.44 -6.43 15.38
C SER A 348 30.08 -7.82 15.93
N ALA A 349 28.90 -8.34 15.59
CA ALA A 349 28.45 -9.69 15.89
C ALA A 349 28.90 -10.72 14.85
N GLY A 350 29.63 -10.31 13.81
CA GLY A 350 30.13 -11.18 12.74
C GLY A 350 29.25 -11.25 11.50
N PHE A 351 28.14 -10.50 11.43
CA PHE A 351 27.22 -10.48 10.30
C PHE A 351 27.61 -9.33 9.37
N VAL A 352 28.54 -9.59 8.46
CA VAL A 352 29.20 -8.57 7.64
C VAL A 352 28.61 -8.43 6.23
N THR A 353 27.74 -9.35 5.82
CA THR A 353 27.00 -9.34 4.55
C THR A 353 25.54 -9.69 4.76
N SER A 354 24.66 -9.29 3.86
CA SER A 354 23.21 -9.63 3.89
C SER A 354 22.97 -11.14 3.92
N ASP A 355 23.78 -11.93 3.21
CA ASP A 355 23.66 -13.40 3.19
C ASP A 355 23.84 -14.04 4.56
N LEU A 356 24.62 -13.41 5.43
CA LEU A 356 24.83 -13.89 6.80
C LEU A 356 23.68 -13.46 7.73
N VAL A 357 22.91 -12.45 7.37
CA VAL A 357 21.76 -11.97 8.14
C VAL A 357 20.56 -12.91 7.93
N GLY A 358 20.63 -14.10 8.48
CA GLY A 358 19.67 -15.19 8.27
C GLY A 358 18.27 -15.00 8.86
N GLY A 359 17.92 -13.82 9.38
CA GLY A 359 16.62 -13.60 10.03
C GLY A 359 16.25 -12.15 10.22
N GLN A 360 15.55 -11.56 9.25
CA GLN A 360 15.12 -10.16 9.28
C GLN A 360 14.37 -9.78 10.59
N ASN A 361 13.52 -10.69 11.09
CA ASN A 361 12.81 -10.46 12.36
C ASN A 361 13.73 -10.37 13.56
N ALA A 362 14.86 -11.07 13.56
CA ALA A 362 15.86 -10.95 14.63
C ALA A 362 16.56 -9.58 14.59
N VAL A 363 16.84 -9.05 13.40
CA VAL A 363 17.32 -7.67 13.21
C VAL A 363 16.31 -6.67 13.72
N ASN A 364 15.04 -6.84 13.34
CA ASN A 364 13.96 -5.96 13.76
C ASN A 364 13.88 -5.89 15.29
N PHE A 365 13.92 -7.04 15.98
CA PHE A 365 13.86 -7.03 17.45
C PHE A 365 15.13 -6.47 18.09
N ALA A 366 16.30 -6.72 17.51
CA ALA A 366 17.54 -6.10 17.95
C ALA A 366 17.47 -4.57 17.83
N TYR A 367 16.87 -4.05 16.76
CA TYR A 367 16.66 -2.60 16.58
C TYR A 367 15.64 -2.04 17.59
N ILE A 368 14.56 -2.79 17.89
CA ILE A 368 13.61 -2.43 18.95
C ILE A 368 14.32 -2.27 20.30
N LEU A 369 15.15 -3.25 20.69
CA LEU A 369 15.90 -3.18 21.93
C LEU A 369 16.87 -1.99 21.96
N TYR A 370 17.53 -1.71 20.84
CA TYR A 370 18.40 -0.55 20.73
C TYR A 370 17.64 0.76 20.93
N LEU A 371 16.50 0.96 20.24
CA LEU A 371 15.71 2.17 20.35
C LEU A 371 15.14 2.34 21.78
N ARG A 372 14.63 1.28 22.39
CA ARG A 372 14.16 1.28 23.79
C ARG A 372 15.28 1.67 24.76
N GLY A 373 16.44 1.02 24.63
CA GLY A 373 17.57 1.34 25.51
C GLY A 373 18.09 2.77 25.33
N ARG A 374 17.99 3.34 24.12
CA ARG A 374 18.30 4.74 23.88
C ARG A 374 17.29 5.68 24.58
N ALA A 375 16.00 5.35 24.49
CA ALA A 375 14.93 6.10 25.15
C ALA A 375 15.04 6.06 26.68
N GLU A 376 15.49 4.92 27.24
CA GLU A 376 15.73 4.72 28.67
C GLU A 376 17.12 5.22 29.15
N ASN A 377 17.91 5.85 28.26
CA ASN A 377 19.24 6.36 28.54
C ASN A 377 20.23 5.29 29.05
N VAL A 378 20.10 4.05 28.61
CA VAL A 378 21.06 2.98 28.93
C VAL A 378 22.44 3.37 28.37
N HIS A 379 23.49 3.11 29.16
CA HIS A 379 24.85 3.42 28.74
C HIS A 379 25.22 2.74 27.43
N ALA A 380 25.80 3.47 26.49
CA ALA A 380 25.98 3.03 25.10
C ALA A 380 26.72 1.68 24.96
N ALA A 381 27.82 1.47 25.72
CA ALA A 381 28.60 0.23 25.65
C ALA A 381 27.82 -0.99 26.17
N ASP A 382 26.99 -0.79 27.20
CA ASP A 382 26.15 -1.86 27.77
C ASP A 382 25.02 -2.20 26.82
N LEU A 383 24.37 -1.19 26.23
CA LEU A 383 23.32 -1.36 25.25
C LEU A 383 23.82 -2.11 24.01
N GLU A 384 24.95 -1.71 23.45
CA GLU A 384 25.55 -2.40 22.29
C GLU A 384 25.89 -3.85 22.58
N ARG A 385 26.46 -4.13 23.77
CA ARG A 385 26.76 -5.51 24.22
C ARG A 385 25.51 -6.35 24.37
N LEU A 386 24.44 -5.77 24.95
CA LEU A 386 23.14 -6.43 25.13
C LEU A 386 22.50 -6.76 23.78
N VAL A 387 22.38 -5.77 22.89
CA VAL A 387 21.76 -5.90 21.57
C VAL A 387 22.52 -6.93 20.73
N ARG A 388 23.85 -6.85 20.68
CA ARG A 388 24.71 -7.82 19.99
C ARG A 388 24.49 -9.23 20.48
N ARG A 389 24.49 -9.43 21.80
CA ARG A 389 24.27 -10.76 22.41
C ARG A 389 22.88 -11.28 22.12
N TRP A 390 21.85 -10.42 22.27
CA TRP A 390 20.48 -10.78 21.97
C TRP A 390 20.32 -11.24 20.51
N TYR A 391 20.86 -10.45 19.57
CA TYR A 391 20.79 -10.76 18.15
C TYR A 391 21.42 -12.11 17.84
N ALA A 392 22.68 -12.32 18.24
CA ALA A 392 23.40 -13.59 18.01
C ALA A 392 22.61 -14.79 18.59
N MET A 393 22.11 -14.68 19.81
CA MET A 393 21.34 -15.76 20.44
C MET A 393 20.00 -16.00 19.78
N SER A 394 19.36 -14.95 19.25
CA SER A 394 18.09 -15.06 18.52
C SER A 394 18.25 -15.84 17.21
N ILE A 395 19.33 -15.58 16.47
CA ILE A 395 19.67 -16.33 15.25
C ILE A 395 19.97 -17.80 15.59
N LEU A 396 20.83 -18.05 16.55
CA LEU A 396 21.24 -19.43 16.93
C LEU A 396 20.03 -20.27 17.39
N ARG A 397 19.02 -19.66 17.99
CA ARG A 397 17.83 -20.35 18.49
C ARG A 397 16.64 -20.34 17.53
N GLY A 398 16.75 -19.68 16.40
CA GLY A 398 15.62 -19.49 15.49
C GLY A 398 14.40 -18.81 16.14
N ARG A 399 14.64 -17.84 17.06
CA ARG A 399 13.59 -17.33 17.94
C ARG A 399 12.40 -16.70 17.22
N TYR A 400 12.63 -16.08 16.09
CA TYR A 400 11.58 -15.34 15.34
C TYR A 400 11.21 -16.01 14.02
N THR A 401 11.43 -17.32 13.88
CA THR A 401 11.16 -18.07 12.64
C THR A 401 9.71 -18.54 12.52
N GLY A 402 8.99 -18.65 13.61
CA GLY A 402 7.59 -19.11 13.63
C GLY A 402 6.59 -17.95 13.52
N SER A 403 5.99 -17.54 14.65
CA SER A 403 5.08 -16.39 14.73
C SER A 403 5.81 -15.16 15.29
N PRO A 404 6.40 -14.31 14.44
CA PRO A 404 7.26 -13.21 14.90
C PRO A 404 6.51 -12.20 15.79
N GLU A 405 5.27 -11.86 15.47
CA GLU A 405 4.48 -10.90 16.25
C GLU A 405 4.17 -11.40 17.67
N THR A 406 3.89 -12.70 17.82
CA THR A 406 3.67 -13.31 19.13
C THR A 406 4.96 -13.31 19.96
N ALA A 407 6.09 -13.61 19.30
CA ALA A 407 7.39 -13.59 19.96
C ALA A 407 7.80 -12.16 20.35
N PHE A 408 7.56 -11.17 19.48
CA PHE A 408 7.80 -9.76 19.77
C PHE A 408 6.97 -9.27 20.95
N ASP A 409 5.68 -9.59 20.96
CA ASP A 409 4.76 -9.19 22.04
C ASP A 409 5.19 -9.80 23.38
N PHE A 410 5.60 -11.07 23.38
CA PHE A 410 6.11 -11.72 24.56
C PHE A 410 7.41 -11.07 25.07
N ASP A 411 8.39 -10.89 24.16
CA ASP A 411 9.71 -10.39 24.54
C ASP A 411 9.69 -8.93 24.98
N ILE A 412 8.92 -8.08 24.29
CA ILE A 412 8.83 -6.66 24.69
C ILE A 412 8.15 -6.50 26.07
N ARG A 413 7.15 -7.30 26.37
CA ARG A 413 6.53 -7.31 27.72
C ARG A 413 7.48 -7.80 28.79
N GLN A 414 8.38 -8.76 28.48
CA GLN A 414 9.42 -9.19 29.43
C GLN A 414 10.42 -8.05 29.68
N VAL A 415 10.79 -7.30 28.63
CA VAL A 415 11.65 -6.12 28.75
C VAL A 415 11.00 -5.05 29.62
N GLU A 416 9.71 -4.75 29.40
CA GLU A 416 8.96 -3.77 30.22
C GLU A 416 8.83 -4.21 31.68
N ALA A 417 8.63 -5.50 31.94
CA ALA A 417 8.43 -6.01 33.31
C ALA A 417 9.75 -6.13 34.10
N ARG A 418 10.88 -6.38 33.43
CA ARG A 418 12.17 -6.71 34.10
C ARG A 418 13.27 -5.68 33.88
N GLY A 419 13.03 -4.71 32.99
CA GLY A 419 14.08 -3.79 32.51
C GLY A 419 14.97 -4.41 31.44
N LEU A 420 15.75 -3.56 30.76
CA LEU A 420 16.69 -3.93 29.71
C LEU A 420 18.02 -4.45 30.26
N VAL A 421 18.40 -4.11 31.48
CA VAL A 421 19.70 -4.43 32.11
C VAL A 421 19.48 -5.12 33.43
#